data_5eb1db8422a9ebf9e5dd7eceb35e381b
#
_entry.id   5eb1db8422a9ebf9e5dd7eceb35e381b
#
_cell.length_a   1.000
_cell.length_b   1.000
_cell.length_c   1.000
_cell.angle_alpha   90.00
_cell.angle_beta   90.00
_cell.angle_gamma   90.00
#
_symmetry.space_group_name_H-M   'P 1'
#
loop_
_entity.id
_entity.type
_entity.pdbx_description
1 polymer ?
#
loop_
_entity_poly.entity_id
_entity_poly.type
_entity_poly.pdbx_seq_one_letter_code
_entity_poly.pdbx_strand_id
1 'polypeptide(L)'
;FKDADIVHHLAGITDVPRVKGESTKEKDDNIKSVGENGTQNILDAISKKCKIVFPSTHVIFEGINEVKKEIKEDEESKPVLSYSLSKAVNENQLKKSGKNYIILRLGSVYGYSTDTTRIDIMPNLFSKIASQNGTIKLFSGGKQIKSLVSLLDVVRCFKFMDENEDIKFETFNVVKESTSVKR
;
A
#
# COMPACT_ATOMS: atom_id res chain seq x y z
N PHE A 1 -21.58 8.55 6.17
CA PHE A 1 -20.37 9.25 5.67
C PHE A 1 -20.64 10.65 5.09
N LYS A 2 -21.93 11.08 4.91
CA LYS A 2 -22.23 12.38 4.29
C LYS A 2 -21.64 13.58 5.05
N ASP A 3 -21.52 13.45 6.36
CA ASP A 3 -21.08 14.51 7.28
C ASP A 3 -19.62 14.29 7.76
N ALA A 4 -18.89 13.35 7.15
CA ALA A 4 -17.50 13.11 7.49
C ALA A 4 -16.61 14.20 6.87
N ASP A 5 -15.71 14.77 7.66
CA ASP A 5 -14.69 15.71 7.19
C ASP A 5 -13.52 14.96 6.52
N ILE A 6 -13.12 13.83 7.12
CA ILE A 6 -12.02 12.99 6.62
C ILE A 6 -12.45 11.51 6.65
N VAL A 7 -12.07 10.78 5.62
CA VAL A 7 -12.22 9.32 5.54
C VAL A 7 -10.87 8.67 5.27
N HIS A 8 -10.42 7.83 6.19
CA HIS A 8 -9.29 6.93 5.95
C HIS A 8 -9.81 5.65 5.30
N HIS A 9 -9.60 5.50 4.01
CA HIS A 9 -10.05 4.33 3.27
C HIS A 9 -9.06 3.17 3.41
N LEU A 10 -9.08 2.49 4.56
CA LEU A 10 -8.17 1.39 4.89
C LEU A 10 -8.71 0.01 4.46
N ALA A 11 -10.00 -0.09 4.14
CA ALA A 11 -10.61 -1.35 3.77
C ALA A 11 -10.04 -1.88 2.45
N GLY A 12 -9.70 -3.17 2.44
CA GLY A 12 -9.17 -3.85 1.26
C GLY A 12 -8.66 -5.25 1.61
N ILE A 13 -8.55 -6.10 0.59
CA ILE A 13 -7.97 -7.44 0.73
C ILE A 13 -6.45 -7.32 0.60
N THR A 14 -5.72 -7.76 1.62
CA THR A 14 -4.26 -7.69 1.68
C THR A 14 -3.57 -9.05 1.73
N ASP A 15 -4.33 -10.13 1.91
CA ASP A 15 -3.84 -11.50 1.75
C ASP A 15 -3.88 -11.87 0.26
N VAL A 16 -2.83 -11.52 -0.42
CA VAL A 16 -2.76 -11.56 -1.88
C VAL A 16 -1.65 -12.50 -2.35
N PRO A 17 -1.83 -13.14 -3.53
CA PRO A 17 -0.78 -13.93 -4.14
C PRO A 17 0.50 -13.11 -4.33
N ARG A 18 1.64 -13.73 -4.07
CA ARG A 18 2.97 -13.10 -4.25
C ARG A 18 3.52 -13.29 -5.65
N VAL A 19 3.04 -14.32 -6.33
CA VAL A 19 3.39 -14.65 -7.70
C VAL A 19 2.13 -15.03 -8.48
N LYS A 20 2.16 -14.80 -9.78
CA LYS A 20 1.01 -14.97 -10.66
C LYS A 20 0.36 -16.38 -10.60
N GLY A 21 1.17 -17.42 -10.37
CA GLY A 21 0.70 -18.81 -10.25
C GLY A 21 -0.02 -19.17 -8.96
N GLU A 22 0.01 -18.32 -7.95
CA GLU A 22 -0.70 -18.53 -6.66
C GLU A 22 -2.11 -17.93 -6.68
N SER A 23 -2.48 -17.19 -7.72
CA SER A 23 -3.79 -16.58 -7.83
C SER A 23 -4.81 -17.56 -8.38
N THR A 24 -6.04 -17.45 -7.84
CA THR A 24 -7.21 -18.12 -8.41
C THR A 24 -8.17 -17.05 -8.92
N LYS A 25 -9.02 -17.39 -9.90
CA LYS A 25 -10.02 -16.46 -10.43
C LYS A 25 -10.90 -15.91 -9.31
N GLU A 26 -11.33 -16.74 -8.37
CA GLU A 26 -12.15 -16.32 -7.22
C GLU A 26 -11.44 -15.28 -6.35
N LYS A 27 -10.14 -15.49 -6.03
CA LYS A 27 -9.34 -14.51 -5.27
C LYS A 27 -9.21 -13.19 -6.03
N ASP A 28 -8.93 -13.25 -7.33
CA ASP A 28 -8.76 -12.06 -8.17
C ASP A 28 -10.07 -11.27 -8.27
N ASP A 29 -11.19 -11.96 -8.50
CA ASP A 29 -12.52 -11.36 -8.56
C ASP A 29 -12.89 -10.71 -7.22
N ASN A 30 -12.52 -11.32 -6.10
CA ASN A 30 -12.77 -10.80 -4.76
C ASN A 30 -11.92 -9.56 -4.45
N ILE A 31 -10.62 -9.59 -4.77
CA ILE A 31 -9.71 -8.44 -4.64
C ILE A 31 -10.26 -7.26 -5.46
N LYS A 32 -10.67 -7.52 -6.69
CA LYS A 32 -11.24 -6.51 -7.59
C LYS A 32 -12.56 -5.96 -7.04
N SER A 33 -13.49 -6.83 -6.65
CA SER A 33 -14.81 -6.41 -6.17
C SER A 33 -14.70 -5.57 -4.89
N VAL A 34 -13.96 -6.05 -3.89
CA VAL A 34 -13.78 -5.32 -2.63
C VAL A 34 -12.99 -4.03 -2.84
N GLY A 35 -11.91 -4.08 -3.64
CA GLY A 35 -11.09 -2.90 -3.90
C GLY A 35 -11.81 -1.86 -4.75
N GLU A 36 -12.21 -2.22 -5.97
CA GLU A 36 -12.71 -1.26 -6.95
C GLU A 36 -14.13 -0.80 -6.64
N ASN A 37 -15.07 -1.74 -6.40
CA ASN A 37 -16.45 -1.37 -6.05
C ASN A 37 -16.53 -0.75 -4.66
N GLY A 38 -15.74 -1.24 -3.70
CA GLY A 38 -15.67 -0.66 -2.36
C GLY A 38 -15.19 0.79 -2.39
N THR A 39 -14.15 1.10 -3.17
CA THR A 39 -13.67 2.48 -3.36
C THR A 39 -14.75 3.34 -4.00
N GLN A 40 -15.43 2.85 -5.04
CA GLN A 40 -16.50 3.61 -5.70
C GLN A 40 -17.65 3.89 -4.72
N ASN A 41 -18.08 2.91 -3.95
CA ASN A 41 -19.15 3.08 -2.94
C ASN A 41 -18.77 4.16 -1.90
N ILE A 42 -17.53 4.23 -1.46
CA ILE A 42 -17.07 5.29 -0.56
C ILE A 42 -17.11 6.65 -1.25
N LEU A 43 -16.61 6.74 -2.49
CA LEU A 43 -16.63 7.97 -3.27
C LEU A 43 -18.06 8.49 -3.49
N ASP A 44 -19.03 7.60 -3.72
CA ASP A 44 -20.42 7.97 -3.88
C ASP A 44 -21.09 8.42 -2.56
N ALA A 45 -20.64 7.85 -1.42
CA ALA A 45 -21.20 8.12 -0.11
C ALA A 45 -20.67 9.40 0.57
N ILE A 46 -19.45 9.84 0.26
CA ILE A 46 -18.83 11.01 0.90
C ILE A 46 -19.22 12.32 0.20
N SER A 47 -19.20 13.42 0.95
CA SER A 47 -19.42 14.77 0.40
C SER A 47 -18.23 15.24 -0.48
N LYS A 48 -18.43 16.28 -1.30
CA LYS A 48 -17.32 16.91 -2.05
C LYS A 48 -16.28 17.60 -1.17
N LYS A 49 -16.66 17.97 0.06
CA LYS A 49 -15.77 18.61 1.03
C LYS A 49 -14.92 17.61 1.80
N CYS A 50 -15.37 16.34 1.87
CA CYS A 50 -14.66 15.29 2.59
C CYS A 50 -13.30 15.03 1.96
N LYS A 51 -12.25 15.00 2.79
CA LYS A 51 -10.91 14.55 2.40
C LYS A 51 -10.85 13.03 2.52
N ILE A 52 -10.44 12.35 1.47
CA ILE A 52 -10.17 10.91 1.52
C ILE A 52 -8.66 10.65 1.52
N VAL A 53 -8.16 9.95 2.56
CA VAL A 53 -6.77 9.51 2.65
C VAL A 53 -6.72 8.02 2.34
N PHE A 54 -6.04 7.66 1.27
CA PHE A 54 -6.01 6.32 0.72
C PHE A 54 -4.60 5.71 0.76
N PRO A 55 -4.38 4.62 1.52
CA PRO A 55 -3.14 3.87 1.46
C PRO A 55 -3.09 3.03 0.18
N SER A 56 -2.34 3.50 -0.79
CA SER A 56 -1.91 2.75 -1.95
C SER A 56 -0.62 1.99 -1.63
N THR A 57 0.11 1.55 -2.62
CA THR A 57 1.26 0.66 -2.43
C THR A 57 2.36 0.92 -3.45
N HIS A 58 3.62 0.73 -3.04
CA HIS A 58 4.77 0.76 -3.95
C HIS A 58 4.76 -0.39 -4.97
N VAL A 59 4.02 -1.49 -4.73
CA VAL A 59 3.99 -2.63 -5.66
C VAL A 59 3.22 -2.34 -6.96
N ILE A 60 2.59 -1.18 -7.11
CA ILE A 60 2.09 -0.73 -8.42
C ILE A 60 3.21 -0.59 -9.47
N PHE A 61 4.47 -0.58 -9.03
CA PHE A 61 5.66 -0.50 -9.88
C PHE A 61 6.36 -1.86 -10.10
N GLU A 62 5.76 -2.97 -9.68
CA GLU A 62 6.38 -4.30 -9.72
C GLU A 62 6.71 -4.83 -11.11
N GLY A 63 6.10 -4.30 -12.16
CA GLY A 63 6.37 -4.63 -13.57
C GLY A 63 7.51 -3.81 -14.19
N ILE A 64 8.18 -2.95 -13.44
CA ILE A 64 9.38 -2.27 -13.91
C ILE A 64 10.55 -3.26 -13.88
N ASN A 65 11.08 -3.58 -15.06
CA ASN A 65 12.14 -4.59 -15.21
C ASN A 65 13.55 -4.09 -14.81
N GLU A 66 13.69 -2.78 -14.59
CA GLU A 66 14.95 -2.16 -14.25
C GLU A 66 14.99 -1.74 -12.78
N VAL A 67 16.14 -1.90 -12.14
CA VAL A 67 16.33 -1.35 -10.79
C VAL A 67 16.48 0.16 -10.89
N LYS A 68 15.46 0.90 -10.50
CA LYS A 68 15.52 2.36 -10.37
C LYS A 68 15.89 2.73 -8.94
N LYS A 69 16.84 3.65 -8.77
CA LYS A 69 17.24 4.15 -7.45
C LYS A 69 16.15 4.99 -6.79
N GLU A 70 15.42 5.76 -7.60
CA GLU A 70 14.34 6.64 -7.17
C GLU A 70 13.19 6.52 -8.16
N ILE A 71 11.99 6.31 -7.63
CA ILE A 71 10.74 6.33 -8.39
C ILE A 71 9.95 7.51 -7.87
N LYS A 72 9.66 8.46 -8.75
CA LYS A 72 8.86 9.64 -8.41
C LYS A 72 7.37 9.34 -8.46
N GLU A 73 6.57 10.24 -7.89
CA GLU A 73 5.12 10.10 -7.82
C GLU A 73 4.43 10.18 -9.18
N ASP A 74 5.04 10.86 -10.14
CA ASP A 74 4.58 11.01 -11.53
C ASP A 74 5.03 9.86 -12.44
N GLU A 75 5.88 8.94 -11.95
CA GLU A 75 6.30 7.77 -12.71
C GLU A 75 5.11 6.89 -13.08
N GLU A 76 5.09 6.42 -14.33
CA GLU A 76 4.06 5.51 -14.83
C GLU A 76 4.06 4.19 -14.06
N SER A 77 2.92 3.84 -13.47
CA SER A 77 2.75 2.56 -12.77
C SER A 77 2.72 1.39 -13.76
N LYS A 78 3.31 0.26 -13.37
CA LYS A 78 3.30 -1.00 -14.13
C LYS A 78 2.86 -2.17 -13.24
N PRO A 79 1.60 -2.17 -12.79
CA PRO A 79 1.08 -3.24 -11.95
C PRO A 79 0.95 -4.54 -12.74
N VAL A 80 1.18 -5.68 -12.09
CA VAL A 80 1.14 -7.01 -12.71
C VAL A 80 0.16 -7.96 -12.02
N LEU A 81 0.14 -7.92 -10.68
CA LEU A 81 -0.72 -8.79 -9.87
C LEU A 81 -2.07 -8.13 -9.59
N SER A 82 -3.09 -8.93 -9.31
CA SER A 82 -4.47 -8.45 -9.09
C SER A 82 -4.56 -7.38 -8.02
N TYR A 83 -3.77 -7.48 -6.95
CA TYR A 83 -3.73 -6.47 -5.89
C TYR A 83 -3.18 -5.13 -6.40
N SER A 84 -2.03 -5.14 -7.05
CA SER A 84 -1.42 -3.91 -7.59
C SER A 84 -2.26 -3.29 -8.69
N LEU A 85 -2.88 -4.10 -9.54
CA LEU A 85 -3.85 -3.67 -10.55
C LEU A 85 -5.05 -2.97 -9.90
N SER A 86 -5.67 -3.61 -8.89
CA SER A 86 -6.81 -3.02 -8.16
C SER A 86 -6.40 -1.70 -7.47
N LYS A 87 -5.22 -1.64 -6.84
CA LYS A 87 -4.73 -0.39 -6.23
C LYS A 87 -4.50 0.73 -7.26
N ALA A 88 -3.96 0.42 -8.43
CA ALA A 88 -3.80 1.39 -9.53
C ALA A 88 -5.15 1.88 -10.06
N VAL A 89 -6.17 1.00 -10.16
CA VAL A 89 -7.54 1.39 -10.51
C VAL A 89 -8.11 2.33 -9.45
N ASN A 90 -7.92 2.03 -8.15
CA ASN A 90 -8.38 2.89 -7.06
C ASN A 90 -7.75 4.28 -7.09
N GLU A 91 -6.45 4.40 -7.37
CA GLU A 91 -5.80 5.70 -7.56
C GLU A 91 -6.47 6.50 -8.70
N ASN A 92 -6.78 5.84 -9.80
CA ASN A 92 -7.48 6.47 -10.92
C ASN A 92 -8.92 6.89 -10.58
N GLN A 93 -9.66 6.07 -9.82
CA GLN A 93 -11.00 6.42 -9.33
C GLN A 93 -10.95 7.68 -8.47
N LEU A 94 -10.00 7.76 -7.53
CA LEU A 94 -9.78 8.94 -6.68
C LEU A 94 -9.47 10.18 -7.51
N LYS A 95 -8.49 10.10 -8.42
CA LYS A 95 -8.07 11.20 -9.28
C LYS A 95 -9.21 11.73 -10.17
N LYS A 96 -10.10 10.86 -10.62
CA LYS A 96 -11.25 11.21 -11.49
C LYS A 96 -12.51 11.62 -10.72
N SER A 97 -12.56 11.38 -9.40
CA SER A 97 -13.77 11.57 -8.60
C SER A 97 -14.19 13.04 -8.40
N GLY A 98 -13.27 13.98 -8.59
CA GLY A 98 -13.45 15.39 -8.22
C GLY A 98 -13.56 15.63 -6.71
N LYS A 99 -13.28 14.60 -5.88
CA LYS A 99 -13.20 14.69 -4.42
C LYS A 99 -11.79 15.08 -3.99
N ASN A 100 -11.66 15.68 -2.81
CA ASN A 100 -10.36 15.95 -2.19
C ASN A 100 -9.71 14.62 -1.78
N TYR A 101 -8.59 14.27 -2.38
CA TYR A 101 -7.89 13.01 -2.11
C TYR A 101 -6.43 13.22 -1.74
N ILE A 102 -5.92 12.30 -0.92
CA ILE A 102 -4.49 12.07 -0.68
C ILE A 102 -4.21 10.59 -0.92
N ILE A 103 -3.26 10.29 -1.78
CA ILE A 103 -2.83 8.92 -2.06
C ILE A 103 -1.45 8.72 -1.43
N LEU A 104 -1.32 7.73 -0.54
CA LEU A 104 -0.08 7.37 0.13
C LEU A 104 0.39 6.01 -0.41
N ARG A 105 1.38 5.99 -1.28
CA ARG A 105 2.00 4.77 -1.80
C ARG A 105 3.00 4.24 -0.79
N LEU A 106 2.51 3.35 0.08
CA LEU A 106 3.29 2.82 1.18
C LEU A 106 4.32 1.81 0.72
N GLY A 107 5.53 1.88 1.26
CA GLY A 107 6.47 0.77 1.25
C GLY A 107 5.94 -0.44 2.01
N SER A 108 6.74 -1.50 2.15
CA SER A 108 6.38 -2.63 3.00
C SER A 108 6.32 -2.18 4.46
N VAL A 109 5.11 -2.11 5.00
CA VAL A 109 4.87 -1.62 6.36
C VAL A 109 5.22 -2.72 7.36
N TYR A 110 6.14 -2.43 8.27
CA TYR A 110 6.57 -3.34 9.33
C TYR A 110 6.41 -2.71 10.71
N GLY A 111 6.36 -3.54 11.73
CA GLY A 111 6.29 -3.12 13.12
C GLY A 111 5.39 -4.02 13.95
N TYR A 112 5.35 -3.73 15.23
CA TYR A 112 4.55 -4.43 16.21
C TYR A 112 3.20 -3.74 16.42
N SER A 113 2.15 -4.54 16.63
CA SER A 113 0.84 -4.09 17.11
C SER A 113 0.36 -5.05 18.20
N THR A 114 -0.33 -4.52 19.20
CA THR A 114 -0.92 -5.31 20.29
C THR A 114 -2.07 -6.20 19.82
N ASP A 115 -2.83 -5.74 18.84
CA ASP A 115 -4.03 -6.43 18.40
C ASP A 115 -3.75 -7.43 17.27
N THR A 116 -3.02 -6.99 16.25
CA THR A 116 -2.67 -7.83 15.12
C THR A 116 -1.34 -7.41 14.50
N THR A 117 -0.52 -8.38 14.14
CA THR A 117 0.75 -8.14 13.45
C THR A 117 0.85 -9.02 12.23
N ARG A 118 1.05 -8.39 11.08
CA ARG A 118 1.30 -9.12 9.84
C ARG A 118 2.70 -9.72 9.85
N ILE A 119 2.80 -11.00 10.21
CA ILE A 119 4.08 -11.71 10.41
C ILE A 119 4.82 -11.97 9.10
N ASP A 120 4.11 -12.14 7.99
CA ASP A 120 4.68 -12.51 6.69
C ASP A 120 5.42 -11.37 5.96
N ILE A 121 5.37 -10.15 6.51
CA ILE A 121 6.22 -9.04 6.04
C ILE A 121 7.67 -9.31 6.47
N MET A 122 8.61 -9.13 5.55
CA MET A 122 10.00 -9.56 5.69
C MET A 122 10.67 -9.16 7.03
N PRO A 123 10.65 -7.89 7.50
CA PRO A 123 11.29 -7.55 8.76
C PRO A 123 10.63 -8.26 9.98
N ASN A 124 9.29 -8.35 9.99
CA ASN A 124 8.56 -9.02 11.07
C ASN A 124 8.85 -10.52 11.08
N LEU A 125 8.86 -11.15 9.90
CA LEU A 125 9.16 -12.58 9.75
C LEU A 125 10.59 -12.90 10.17
N PHE A 126 11.56 -12.11 9.74
CA PHE A 126 12.98 -12.32 10.09
C PHE A 126 13.20 -12.13 11.58
N SER A 127 12.60 -11.12 12.20
CA SER A 127 12.64 -10.92 13.64
C SER A 127 12.06 -12.10 14.41
N LYS A 128 10.92 -12.64 13.97
CA LYS A 128 10.31 -13.84 14.55
C LYS A 128 11.23 -15.06 14.43
N ILE A 129 11.76 -15.34 13.24
CA ILE A 129 12.66 -16.49 13.02
C ILE A 129 13.92 -16.35 13.88
N ALA A 130 14.53 -15.16 13.91
CA ALA A 130 15.73 -14.89 14.69
C ALA A 130 15.48 -15.06 16.21
N SER A 131 14.34 -14.57 16.72
CA SER A 131 13.99 -14.73 18.15
C SER A 131 13.82 -16.18 18.59
N GLN A 132 13.58 -17.09 17.63
CA GLN A 132 13.43 -18.53 17.85
C GLN A 132 14.71 -19.31 17.51
N ASN A 133 15.85 -18.63 17.31
CA ASN A 133 17.11 -19.21 16.83
C ASN A 133 16.96 -20.01 15.52
N GLY A 134 15.99 -19.63 14.68
CA GLY A 134 15.70 -20.29 13.42
C GLY A 134 16.63 -19.83 12.29
N THR A 135 16.62 -20.56 11.18
CA THR A 135 17.43 -20.24 9.98
C THR A 135 16.65 -19.38 9.01
N ILE A 136 17.17 -18.18 8.71
CA ILE A 136 16.61 -17.29 7.69
C ILE A 136 17.11 -17.73 6.31
N LYS A 137 16.18 -18.11 5.43
CA LYS A 137 16.48 -18.44 4.03
C LYS A 137 16.26 -17.23 3.14
N LEU A 138 17.29 -16.84 2.39
CA LEU A 138 17.22 -15.71 1.45
C LEU A 138 16.97 -16.20 0.04
N PHE A 139 15.88 -15.77 -0.59
CA PHE A 139 15.62 -16.02 -2.00
C PHE A 139 16.60 -15.20 -2.87
N SER A 140 17.09 -15.80 -3.97
CA SER A 140 18.03 -15.16 -4.92
C SER A 140 19.23 -14.48 -4.22
N GLY A 141 19.71 -15.06 -3.11
CA GLY A 141 20.81 -14.52 -2.33
C GLY A 141 20.53 -13.17 -1.67
N GLY A 142 19.27 -12.80 -1.51
CA GLY A 142 18.86 -11.57 -0.84
C GLY A 142 19.16 -10.28 -1.63
N LYS A 143 19.32 -10.36 -2.94
CA LYS A 143 19.63 -9.20 -3.81
C LYS A 143 18.43 -8.28 -4.07
N GLN A 144 17.21 -8.74 -3.77
CA GLN A 144 15.99 -7.96 -4.00
C GLN A 144 16.02 -6.66 -3.18
N ILE A 145 15.68 -5.56 -3.83
CA ILE A 145 15.45 -4.28 -3.15
C ILE A 145 14.05 -4.30 -2.51
N LYS A 146 13.99 -3.86 -1.27
CA LYS A 146 12.76 -3.68 -0.49
C LYS A 146 12.68 -2.24 -0.01
N SER A 147 11.56 -1.61 -0.30
CA SER A 147 11.21 -0.31 0.25
C SER A 147 10.43 -0.54 1.53
N LEU A 148 10.94 -0.04 2.64
CA LEU A 148 10.44 -0.29 3.99
C LEU A 148 9.94 0.99 4.64
N VAL A 149 8.89 0.88 5.45
CA VAL A 149 8.38 1.97 6.29
C VAL A 149 7.85 1.38 7.60
N SER A 150 8.13 2.04 8.72
CA SER A 150 7.60 1.57 10.01
C SER A 150 6.10 1.91 10.15
N LEU A 151 5.37 1.07 10.89
CA LEU A 151 3.96 1.34 11.20
C LEU A 151 3.77 2.69 11.89
N LEU A 152 4.69 3.05 12.79
CA LEU A 152 4.64 4.34 13.50
C LEU A 152 4.80 5.52 12.55
N ASP A 153 5.68 5.42 11.55
CA ASP A 153 5.85 6.50 10.56
C ASP A 153 4.63 6.59 9.64
N VAL A 154 3.99 5.47 9.31
CA VAL A 154 2.72 5.48 8.57
C VAL A 154 1.63 6.20 9.38
N VAL A 155 1.47 5.88 10.68
CA VAL A 155 0.50 6.56 11.54
C VAL A 155 0.78 8.06 11.64
N ARG A 156 2.05 8.45 11.80
CA ARG A 156 2.45 9.88 11.80
C ARG A 156 2.11 10.56 10.47
N CYS A 157 2.31 9.87 9.34
CA CYS A 157 1.96 10.37 8.03
C CYS A 157 0.44 10.63 7.90
N PHE A 158 -0.39 9.67 8.31
CA PHE A 158 -1.84 9.85 8.33
C PHE A 158 -2.25 11.04 9.19
N LYS A 159 -1.76 11.10 10.43
CA LYS A 159 -2.02 12.23 11.33
C LYS A 159 -1.59 13.57 10.71
N PHE A 160 -0.43 13.63 10.08
CA PHE A 160 0.04 14.83 9.39
C PHE A 160 -0.92 15.24 8.26
N MET A 161 -1.46 14.30 7.48
CA MET A 161 -2.44 14.59 6.43
C MET A 161 -3.78 15.08 6.99
N ASP A 162 -4.17 14.63 8.18
CA ASP A 162 -5.38 15.10 8.86
C ASP A 162 -5.23 16.55 9.35
N GLU A 163 -4.07 16.87 9.92
CA GLU A 163 -3.79 18.18 10.50
C GLU A 163 -3.50 19.28 9.45
N ASN A 164 -3.27 18.92 8.17
CA ASN A 164 -2.92 19.85 7.10
C ASN A 164 -3.99 19.87 6.01
N GLU A 165 -4.99 20.74 6.18
CA GLU A 165 -6.13 20.86 5.26
C GLU A 165 -5.74 21.36 3.86
N ASP A 166 -4.63 22.07 3.73
CA ASP A 166 -4.17 22.63 2.46
C ASP A 166 -3.58 21.58 1.51
N ILE A 167 -3.19 20.41 2.05
CA ILE A 167 -2.71 19.31 1.22
C ILE A 167 -3.91 18.61 0.58
N LYS A 168 -4.02 18.73 -0.75
CA LYS A 168 -5.16 18.24 -1.55
C LYS A 168 -4.69 17.75 -2.90
N PHE A 169 -5.37 16.73 -3.44
CA PHE A 169 -5.14 16.21 -4.79
C PHE A 169 -3.71 15.74 -5.02
N GLU A 170 -3.09 15.19 -3.98
CA GLU A 170 -1.68 14.84 -3.98
C GLU A 170 -1.46 13.32 -3.85
N THR A 171 -0.32 12.89 -4.36
CA THR A 171 0.17 11.52 -4.22
C THR A 171 1.57 11.57 -3.64
N PHE A 172 1.86 10.74 -2.64
CA PHE A 172 3.16 10.66 -1.98
C PHE A 172 3.67 9.23 -1.94
N ASN A 173 4.95 9.03 -2.23
CA ASN A 173 5.65 7.79 -1.91
C ASN A 173 6.10 7.82 -0.44
N VAL A 174 5.60 6.90 0.35
CA VAL A 174 5.86 6.84 1.81
C VAL A 174 6.79 5.68 2.10
N VAL A 175 8.09 5.97 2.12
CA VAL A 175 9.17 5.02 2.33
C VAL A 175 10.20 5.62 3.27
N LYS A 176 10.67 4.84 4.25
CA LYS A 176 11.77 5.27 5.14
C LYS A 176 13.13 4.95 4.52
N GLU A 177 13.24 3.74 4.00
CA GLU A 177 14.48 3.28 3.36
C GLU A 177 14.21 2.27 2.26
N SER A 178 15.13 2.20 1.30
CA SER A 178 15.18 1.14 0.30
C SER A 178 16.51 0.41 0.43
N THR A 179 16.45 -0.89 0.71
CA THR A 179 17.63 -1.70 1.00
C THR A 179 17.53 -3.07 0.34
N SER A 180 18.68 -3.73 0.12
CA SER A 180 18.68 -5.14 -0.27
C SER A 180 18.37 -6.02 0.95
N VAL A 181 17.71 -7.16 0.74
CA VAL A 181 17.37 -8.09 1.82
C VAL A 181 18.59 -8.66 2.53
N LYS A 182 19.75 -8.72 1.86
CA LYS A 182 21.01 -9.24 2.41
C LYS A 182 21.74 -8.24 3.31
N ARG A 183 21.39 -6.96 3.29
CA ARG A 183 22.12 -5.91 4.00
C ARG A 183 21.82 -5.85 5.48
#